data_bdce7483547b32024eaa1339161f1ebb
#
_entry.id   bdce7483547b32024eaa1339161f1ebb
#
_cell.length_a   1.000
_cell.length_b   1.000
_cell.length_c   1.000
_cell.angle_alpha   90.00
_cell.angle_beta   90.00
_cell.angle_gamma   90.00
#
_symmetry.space_group_name_H-M   'P 1'
#
loop_
_entity.id
_entity.type
_entity.pdbx_description
1 polymer ?
#
loop_
_entity_poly.entity_id
_entity_poly.type
_entity_poly.pdbx_seq_one_letter_code
_entity_poly.pdbx_strand_id
1 'polypeptide(L)'
;ATQCMREGVDVKVEVMIPLISHVNEFRQQRRLVETEAREVMDEEGQEVPYKIGTMIEIPRAALTADEIASTAEFFSFGTNDLTQTVFGISRDDAESGFLVHYMEHDVLPANPFATLDIPGVGKIMRMAVELGRGVRPDLMIGICGEHGGDPKSVEFCHEMGLDYVSCSPFRIPIARFAAAQAAVQEAGWRPMPAAPRDEFRRE
;
A
#
# COMPACT_ATOMS: atom_id res chain seq x y z
N ALA A 1 17.47 15.68 4.38
CA ALA A 1 18.07 15.25 3.11
C ALA A 1 19.38 16.01 2.85
N THR A 2 19.39 17.35 2.86
CA THR A 2 20.57 18.18 2.61
C THR A 2 21.77 17.81 3.47
N GLN A 3 21.58 17.61 4.78
CA GLN A 3 22.63 17.16 5.69
C GLN A 3 23.20 15.79 5.30
N CYS A 4 22.34 14.81 5.03
CA CYS A 4 22.77 13.46 4.61
C CYS A 4 23.57 13.50 3.32
N MET A 5 23.15 14.33 2.34
CA MET A 5 23.90 14.49 1.08
C MET A 5 25.29 15.10 1.32
N ARG A 6 25.43 16.08 2.23
CA ARG A 6 26.74 16.63 2.64
C ARG A 6 27.63 15.59 3.29
N GLU A 7 27.05 14.61 3.96
CA GLU A 7 27.74 13.48 4.57
C GLU A 7 28.04 12.34 3.56
N GLY A 8 27.69 12.53 2.27
CA GLY A 8 27.93 11.56 1.19
C GLY A 8 26.93 10.41 1.11
N VAL A 9 25.78 10.55 1.77
CA VAL A 9 24.68 9.58 1.71
C VAL A 9 23.88 9.80 0.44
N ASP A 10 23.65 8.73 -0.35
CA ASP A 10 22.69 8.75 -1.48
C ASP A 10 21.25 8.78 -0.93
N VAL A 11 20.59 9.93 -1.06
CA VAL A 11 19.24 10.15 -0.55
C VAL A 11 18.19 9.98 -1.66
N LYS A 12 17.09 9.33 -1.33
CA LYS A 12 15.90 9.19 -2.18
C LYS A 12 14.71 9.74 -1.43
N VAL A 13 14.35 10.97 -1.72
CA VAL A 13 13.25 11.66 -1.04
C VAL A 13 11.96 11.45 -1.79
N GLU A 14 10.94 10.96 -1.12
CA GLU A 14 9.59 10.81 -1.64
C GLU A 14 8.60 11.48 -0.68
N VAL A 15 7.86 12.45 -1.19
CA VAL A 15 6.82 13.16 -0.45
C VAL A 15 5.48 12.59 -0.84
N MET A 16 4.77 12.01 0.12
CA MET A 16 3.49 11.35 -0.11
C MET A 16 2.35 12.16 0.52
N ILE A 17 1.42 12.64 -0.29
CA ILE A 17 0.29 13.45 0.16
C ILE A 17 -0.89 12.52 0.46
N PRO A 18 -1.41 12.52 1.69
CA PRO A 18 -2.53 11.66 2.09
C PRO A 18 -3.88 12.25 1.70
N LEU A 19 -4.93 11.45 1.78
CA LEU A 19 -6.35 11.80 1.74
C LEU A 19 -6.79 12.59 0.49
N ILE A 20 -6.08 12.43 -0.61
CA ILE A 20 -6.45 13.06 -1.88
C ILE A 20 -7.68 12.35 -2.46
N SER A 21 -8.70 13.11 -2.85
CA SER A 21 -9.89 12.64 -3.53
C SER A 21 -10.01 13.12 -4.97
N HIS A 22 -9.39 14.26 -5.30
CA HIS A 22 -9.52 14.93 -6.60
C HIS A 22 -8.16 15.41 -7.11
N VAL A 23 -7.92 15.32 -8.43
CA VAL A 23 -6.65 15.74 -9.05
C VAL A 23 -6.28 17.21 -8.79
N ASN A 24 -7.27 18.11 -8.72
CA ASN A 24 -7.01 19.53 -8.45
C ASN A 24 -6.55 19.77 -7.00
N GLU A 25 -7.03 18.96 -6.04
CA GLU A 25 -6.57 18.95 -4.67
C GLU A 25 -5.10 18.52 -4.62
N PHE A 26 -4.76 17.42 -5.31
CA PHE A 26 -3.36 16.98 -5.43
C PHE A 26 -2.46 18.05 -6.06
N ARG A 27 -2.90 18.68 -7.15
CA ARG A 27 -2.14 19.76 -7.81
C ARG A 27 -1.91 20.97 -6.90
N GLN A 28 -2.87 21.28 -6.04
CA GLN A 28 -2.73 22.38 -5.07
C GLN A 28 -1.69 22.03 -4.01
N GLN A 29 -1.78 20.85 -3.42
CA GLN A 29 -0.82 20.38 -2.40
C GLN A 29 0.59 20.21 -2.99
N ARG A 30 0.69 19.66 -4.20
CA ARG A 30 1.97 19.54 -4.91
C ARG A 30 2.67 20.90 -5.05
N ARG A 31 1.96 21.96 -5.45
CA ARG A 31 2.54 23.32 -5.56
C ARG A 31 3.07 23.84 -4.22
N LEU A 32 2.38 23.56 -3.12
CA LEU A 32 2.88 23.93 -1.80
C LEU A 32 4.18 23.21 -1.47
N VAL A 33 4.23 21.89 -1.68
CA VAL A 33 5.45 21.10 -1.46
C VAL A 33 6.60 21.60 -2.34
N GLU A 34 6.35 21.89 -3.62
CA GLU A 34 7.37 22.40 -4.55
C GLU A 34 7.90 23.77 -4.13
N THR A 35 7.03 24.65 -3.59
CA THR A 35 7.42 25.97 -3.10
C THR A 35 8.32 25.86 -1.86
N GLU A 36 7.87 25.13 -0.85
CA GLU A 36 8.63 24.90 0.40
C GLU A 36 9.97 24.19 0.13
N ALA A 37 9.95 23.17 -0.74
CA ALA A 37 11.17 22.46 -1.09
C ALA A 37 12.20 23.38 -1.76
N ARG A 38 11.76 24.26 -2.64
CA ARG A 38 12.63 25.24 -3.32
C ARG A 38 13.22 26.23 -2.32
N GLU A 39 12.40 26.80 -1.43
CA GLU A 39 12.87 27.74 -0.41
C GLU A 39 13.94 27.08 0.47
N VAL A 40 13.71 25.87 0.95
CA VAL A 40 14.70 25.13 1.76
C VAL A 40 15.98 24.83 0.97
N MET A 41 15.88 24.41 -0.30
CA MET A 41 17.06 24.14 -1.12
C MET A 41 17.87 25.41 -1.40
N ASP A 42 17.21 26.55 -1.60
CA ASP A 42 17.87 27.85 -1.81
C ASP A 42 18.57 28.32 -0.51
N GLU A 43 17.91 28.18 0.64
CA GLU A 43 18.49 28.50 1.96
C GLU A 43 19.72 27.63 2.30
N GLU A 44 19.62 26.34 2.00
CA GLU A 44 20.67 25.38 2.28
C GLU A 44 21.77 25.36 1.21
N GLY A 45 21.55 26.01 0.05
CA GLY A 45 22.48 26.00 -1.08
C GLY A 45 22.74 24.58 -1.63
N GLN A 46 21.76 23.68 -1.53
CA GLN A 46 21.89 22.27 -1.89
C GLN A 46 20.63 21.77 -2.57
N GLU A 47 20.75 21.41 -3.85
CA GLU A 47 19.69 20.73 -4.58
C GLU A 47 19.50 19.30 -4.10
N VAL A 48 18.24 18.91 -3.89
CA VAL A 48 17.84 17.56 -3.44
C VAL A 48 16.85 17.00 -4.45
N PRO A 49 17.15 15.88 -5.11
CA PRO A 49 16.16 15.20 -5.96
C PRO A 49 15.06 14.61 -5.08
N TYR A 50 13.82 14.86 -5.47
CA TYR A 50 12.65 14.31 -4.77
C TYR A 50 11.53 13.98 -5.74
N LYS A 51 10.62 13.10 -5.31
CA LYS A 51 9.38 12.78 -6.00
C LYS A 51 8.18 13.18 -5.15
N ILE A 52 7.08 13.53 -5.81
CA ILE A 52 5.81 13.82 -5.14
C ILE A 52 4.74 12.85 -5.65
N GLY A 53 4.20 12.08 -4.73
CA GLY A 53 3.12 11.14 -4.99
C GLY A 53 1.98 11.28 -4.00
N THR A 54 1.05 10.37 -4.04
CA THR A 54 -0.12 10.41 -3.15
C THR A 54 -0.53 9.04 -2.65
N MET A 55 -1.22 9.01 -1.52
CA MET A 55 -1.98 7.83 -1.12
C MET A 55 -3.24 7.71 -1.98
N ILE A 56 -3.54 6.51 -2.42
CA ILE A 56 -4.85 6.12 -2.95
C ILE A 56 -5.57 5.38 -1.82
N GLU A 57 -6.40 6.13 -1.11
CA GLU A 57 -7.08 5.65 0.10
C GLU A 57 -8.53 6.14 0.21
N ILE A 58 -8.96 6.93 -0.78
CA ILE A 58 -10.34 7.35 -0.95
C ILE A 58 -10.90 6.67 -2.21
N PRO A 59 -12.07 6.04 -2.17
CA PRO A 59 -12.64 5.33 -3.33
C PRO A 59 -12.74 6.21 -4.58
N ARG A 60 -13.09 7.48 -4.44
CA ARG A 60 -13.12 8.42 -5.56
C ARG A 60 -11.75 8.56 -6.22
N ALA A 61 -10.67 8.67 -5.43
CA ALA A 61 -9.31 8.75 -5.96
C ALA A 61 -8.95 7.49 -6.76
N ALA A 62 -9.32 6.32 -6.25
CA ALA A 62 -9.09 5.06 -6.94
C ALA A 62 -9.83 4.96 -8.28
N LEU A 63 -11.08 5.44 -8.31
CA LEU A 63 -11.91 5.45 -9.53
C LEU A 63 -11.49 6.49 -10.57
N THR A 64 -10.67 7.48 -10.20
CA THR A 64 -10.13 8.53 -11.09
C THR A 64 -8.60 8.57 -11.00
N ALA A 65 -7.99 7.40 -10.82
CA ALA A 65 -6.55 7.27 -10.67
C ALA A 65 -5.76 7.68 -11.93
N ASP A 66 -6.35 7.57 -13.10
CA ASP A 66 -5.84 8.09 -14.37
C ASP A 66 -5.62 9.61 -14.32
N GLU A 67 -6.61 10.37 -13.84
CA GLU A 67 -6.48 11.82 -13.70
C GLU A 67 -5.33 12.19 -12.74
N ILE A 68 -5.23 11.49 -11.60
CA ILE A 68 -4.20 11.73 -10.58
C ILE A 68 -2.81 11.32 -11.09
N ALA A 69 -2.71 10.18 -11.77
CA ALA A 69 -1.45 9.68 -12.36
C ALA A 69 -0.86 10.63 -13.40
N SER A 70 -1.68 11.48 -14.05
CA SER A 70 -1.18 12.51 -14.97
C SER A 70 -0.20 13.49 -14.30
N THR A 71 -0.25 13.60 -12.98
CA THR A 71 0.53 14.55 -12.19
C THR A 71 1.38 13.90 -11.09
N ALA A 72 0.89 12.83 -10.46
CA ALA A 72 1.61 12.10 -9.42
C ALA A 72 2.76 11.26 -9.99
N GLU A 73 3.85 11.15 -9.25
CA GLU A 73 5.04 10.40 -9.65
C GLU A 73 5.08 8.98 -9.09
N PHE A 74 4.27 8.73 -8.05
CA PHE A 74 4.04 7.39 -7.48
C PHE A 74 2.72 7.36 -6.73
N PHE A 75 2.21 6.14 -6.51
CA PHE A 75 1.06 5.87 -5.64
C PHE A 75 1.44 4.95 -4.49
N SER A 76 0.73 5.11 -3.37
CA SER A 76 0.71 4.13 -2.29
C SER A 76 -0.73 3.90 -1.84
N PHE A 77 -1.17 2.65 -1.79
CA PHE A 77 -2.49 2.35 -1.24
C PHE A 77 -2.47 2.48 0.28
N GLY A 78 -3.20 3.46 0.83
CA GLY A 78 -3.51 3.59 2.26
C GLY A 78 -4.66 2.67 2.63
N THR A 79 -4.38 1.38 2.78
CA THR A 79 -5.43 0.37 2.86
C THR A 79 -6.27 0.41 4.12
N ASN A 80 -5.79 1.03 5.20
CA ASN A 80 -6.61 1.26 6.38
C ASN A 80 -7.80 2.17 6.05
N ASP A 81 -7.51 3.36 5.48
CA ASP A 81 -8.53 4.34 5.14
C ASP A 81 -9.36 3.90 3.93
N LEU A 82 -8.74 3.24 2.95
CA LEU A 82 -9.49 2.67 1.84
C LEU A 82 -10.49 1.61 2.31
N THR A 83 -10.12 0.77 3.26
CA THR A 83 -11.04 -0.22 3.85
C THR A 83 -12.18 0.47 4.59
N GLN A 84 -11.88 1.45 5.46
CA GLN A 84 -12.91 2.22 6.16
C GLN A 84 -13.92 2.85 5.20
N THR A 85 -13.43 3.49 4.16
CA THR A 85 -14.26 4.25 3.23
C THR A 85 -15.04 3.37 2.25
N VAL A 86 -14.49 2.22 1.86
CA VAL A 86 -15.20 1.24 1.02
C VAL A 86 -16.31 0.53 1.78
N PHE A 87 -16.05 0.13 3.04
CA PHE A 87 -17.07 -0.48 3.89
C PHE A 87 -18.04 0.56 4.49
N GLY A 88 -17.65 1.84 4.53
CA GLY A 88 -18.42 2.90 5.18
C GLY A 88 -18.46 2.75 6.71
N ILE A 89 -17.37 2.25 7.31
CA ILE A 89 -17.26 1.99 8.76
C ILE A 89 -15.98 2.62 9.33
N SER A 90 -16.05 3.08 10.57
CA SER A 90 -14.86 3.45 11.34
C SER A 90 -14.20 2.18 11.88
N ARG A 91 -12.87 2.08 11.74
CA ARG A 91 -12.10 0.96 12.28
C ARG A 91 -12.29 0.81 13.78
N ASP A 92 -12.12 1.90 14.52
CA ASP A 92 -12.16 1.87 15.99
C ASP A 92 -13.54 1.46 16.52
N ASP A 93 -14.60 2.01 15.89
CA ASP A 93 -15.98 1.65 16.27
C ASP A 93 -16.33 0.22 15.88
N ALA A 94 -15.87 -0.26 14.73
CA ALA A 94 -16.16 -1.61 14.27
C ALA A 94 -15.41 -2.66 15.12
N GLU A 95 -14.10 -2.48 15.36
CA GLU A 95 -13.27 -3.42 16.11
C GLU A 95 -13.67 -3.48 17.60
N SER A 96 -14.08 -2.36 18.19
CA SER A 96 -14.61 -2.32 19.57
C SER A 96 -16.07 -2.74 19.68
N GLY A 97 -16.79 -2.85 18.57
CA GLY A 97 -18.24 -3.09 18.53
C GLY A 97 -18.62 -4.35 17.77
N PHE A 98 -19.28 -4.18 16.62
CA PHE A 98 -19.99 -5.25 15.92
C PHE A 98 -19.09 -6.24 15.16
N LEU A 99 -17.85 -5.91 14.87
CA LEU A 99 -17.00 -6.69 13.99
C LEU A 99 -16.70 -8.09 14.54
N VAL A 100 -16.53 -8.20 15.86
CA VAL A 100 -16.36 -9.51 16.54
C VAL A 100 -17.59 -10.39 16.30
N HIS A 101 -18.79 -9.82 16.49
CA HIS A 101 -20.05 -10.52 16.24
C HIS A 101 -20.18 -10.97 14.77
N TYR A 102 -19.77 -10.13 13.81
CA TYR A 102 -19.81 -10.46 12.38
C TYR A 102 -18.90 -11.63 12.02
N MET A 103 -17.74 -11.73 12.64
CA MET A 103 -16.83 -12.87 12.44
C MET A 103 -17.34 -14.15 13.12
N GLU A 104 -17.90 -14.06 14.32
CA GLU A 104 -18.45 -15.21 15.05
C GLU A 104 -19.67 -15.84 14.37
N HIS A 105 -20.39 -15.06 13.56
CA HIS A 105 -21.59 -15.49 12.84
C HIS A 105 -21.40 -15.62 11.32
N ASP A 106 -20.14 -15.67 10.86
CA ASP A 106 -19.78 -15.82 9.44
C ASP A 106 -20.41 -14.76 8.52
N VAL A 107 -20.72 -13.55 9.05
CA VAL A 107 -21.19 -12.41 8.26
C VAL A 107 -20.02 -11.86 7.44
N LEU A 108 -18.83 -11.81 8.03
CA LEU A 108 -17.58 -11.52 7.35
C LEU A 108 -16.60 -12.70 7.53
N PRO A 109 -15.88 -13.08 6.47
CA PRO A 109 -14.96 -14.22 6.52
C PRO A 109 -13.68 -13.95 7.33
N ALA A 110 -13.34 -12.67 7.53
CA ALA A 110 -12.18 -12.23 8.29
C ALA A 110 -12.35 -10.75 8.71
N ASN A 111 -11.53 -10.30 9.66
CA ASN A 111 -11.40 -8.88 9.97
C ASN A 111 -10.76 -8.15 8.77
N PRO A 112 -11.50 -7.23 8.09
CA PRO A 112 -11.01 -6.56 6.89
C PRO A 112 -9.88 -5.55 7.17
N PHE A 113 -9.59 -5.24 8.43
CA PHE A 113 -8.46 -4.42 8.86
C PHE A 113 -7.19 -5.24 9.16
N ALA A 114 -7.32 -6.56 9.32
CA ALA A 114 -6.20 -7.47 9.53
C ALA A 114 -5.74 -8.13 8.23
N THR A 115 -6.69 -8.58 7.41
CA THR A 115 -6.44 -9.18 6.09
C THR A 115 -7.27 -8.42 5.06
N LEU A 116 -6.66 -8.05 3.94
CA LEU A 116 -7.30 -7.27 2.89
C LEU A 116 -8.55 -7.96 2.34
N ASP A 117 -9.65 -7.23 2.26
CA ASP A 117 -10.85 -7.66 1.55
C ASP A 117 -10.63 -7.62 0.03
N ILE A 118 -10.12 -8.72 -0.51
CA ILE A 118 -9.79 -8.84 -1.93
C ILE A 118 -11.04 -8.67 -2.84
N PRO A 119 -12.23 -9.23 -2.51
CA PRO A 119 -13.41 -9.10 -3.35
C PRO A 119 -13.94 -7.66 -3.50
N GLY A 120 -13.82 -6.83 -2.48
CA GLY A 120 -14.28 -5.44 -2.46
C GLY A 120 -13.12 -4.46 -2.63
N VAL A 121 -12.34 -4.26 -1.57
CA VAL A 121 -11.21 -3.30 -1.54
C VAL A 121 -10.17 -3.64 -2.61
N GLY A 122 -9.80 -4.92 -2.72
CA GLY A 122 -8.83 -5.39 -3.72
C GLY A 122 -9.29 -5.13 -5.15
N LYS A 123 -10.59 -5.23 -5.43
CA LYS A 123 -11.14 -4.90 -6.76
C LYS A 123 -10.95 -3.42 -7.11
N ILE A 124 -11.19 -2.52 -6.16
CA ILE A 124 -10.98 -1.08 -6.34
C ILE A 124 -9.48 -0.78 -6.54
N MET A 125 -8.60 -1.46 -5.80
CA MET A 125 -7.15 -1.35 -5.98
C MET A 125 -6.73 -1.77 -7.39
N ARG A 126 -7.22 -2.90 -7.93
CA ARG A 126 -6.93 -3.32 -9.31
C ARG A 126 -7.32 -2.26 -10.33
N MET A 127 -8.52 -1.69 -10.19
CA MET A 127 -8.97 -0.60 -11.08
C MET A 127 -8.03 0.60 -11.03
N ALA A 128 -7.59 1.00 -9.85
CA ALA A 128 -6.66 2.12 -9.69
C ALA A 128 -5.28 1.84 -10.31
N VAL A 129 -4.76 0.62 -10.20
CA VAL A 129 -3.51 0.19 -10.84
C VAL A 129 -3.64 0.25 -12.37
N GLU A 130 -4.72 -0.31 -12.92
CA GLU A 130 -4.99 -0.32 -14.36
C GLU A 130 -5.13 1.11 -14.92
N LEU A 131 -5.92 1.95 -14.26
CA LEU A 131 -6.12 3.35 -14.65
C LEU A 131 -4.82 4.16 -14.55
N GLY A 132 -4.10 4.05 -13.43
CA GLY A 132 -2.86 4.78 -13.21
C GLY A 132 -1.76 4.41 -14.21
N ARG A 133 -1.52 3.11 -14.41
CA ARG A 133 -0.53 2.61 -15.37
C ARG A 133 -0.97 2.77 -16.83
N GLY A 134 -2.26 2.89 -17.08
CA GLY A 134 -2.78 3.24 -18.40
C GLY A 134 -2.32 4.63 -18.87
N VAL A 135 -2.13 5.56 -17.93
CA VAL A 135 -1.61 6.91 -18.19
C VAL A 135 -0.09 6.98 -18.06
N ARG A 136 0.44 6.33 -17.03
CA ARG A 136 1.90 6.29 -16.74
C ARG A 136 2.33 4.83 -16.55
N PRO A 137 2.83 4.17 -17.61
CA PRO A 137 3.20 2.75 -17.55
C PRO A 137 4.28 2.41 -16.51
N ASP A 138 5.16 3.37 -16.20
CA ASP A 138 6.25 3.28 -15.23
C ASP A 138 5.87 3.81 -13.83
N LEU A 139 4.57 4.02 -13.58
CA LEU A 139 4.09 4.49 -12.29
C LEU A 139 4.43 3.49 -11.19
N MET A 140 5.27 3.92 -10.26
CA MET A 140 5.59 3.14 -9.07
C MET A 140 4.38 3.10 -8.14
N ILE A 141 3.93 1.93 -7.78
CA ILE A 141 2.75 1.72 -6.94
C ILE A 141 3.08 0.74 -5.81
N GLY A 142 2.81 1.16 -4.59
CA GLY A 142 2.98 0.31 -3.42
C GLY A 142 1.78 0.30 -2.50
N ILE A 143 1.95 -0.30 -1.35
CA ILE A 143 0.96 -0.37 -0.29
C ILE A 143 1.59 0.03 1.05
N CYS A 144 0.83 0.74 1.86
CA CYS A 144 1.14 0.99 3.27
C CYS A 144 -0.09 0.65 4.12
N GLY A 145 0.12 0.54 5.42
CA GLY A 145 -0.90 0.14 6.36
C GLY A 145 -0.69 -1.30 6.89
N GLU A 146 -1.64 -1.78 7.67
CA GLU A 146 -1.52 -3.09 8.35
C GLU A 146 -1.40 -4.26 7.37
N HIS A 147 -2.06 -4.17 6.23
CA HIS A 147 -2.09 -5.21 5.21
C HIS A 147 -0.74 -5.49 4.56
N GLY A 148 0.19 -4.51 4.55
CA GLY A 148 1.55 -4.72 4.06
C GLY A 148 2.38 -5.74 4.87
N GLY A 149 1.91 -6.12 6.05
CA GLY A 149 2.50 -7.16 6.91
C GLY A 149 1.70 -8.46 6.95
N ASP A 150 0.56 -8.56 6.26
CA ASP A 150 -0.26 -9.76 6.20
C ASP A 150 0.11 -10.62 4.97
N PRO A 151 0.45 -11.92 5.14
CA PRO A 151 0.92 -12.77 4.05
C PRO A 151 -0.03 -12.84 2.84
N LYS A 152 -1.35 -12.98 3.08
CA LYS A 152 -2.35 -13.07 1.99
C LYS A 152 -2.47 -11.76 1.23
N SER A 153 -2.39 -10.65 1.94
CA SER A 153 -2.42 -9.31 1.35
C SER A 153 -1.16 -9.04 0.54
N VAL A 154 0.02 -9.49 1.01
CA VAL A 154 1.29 -9.38 0.28
C VAL A 154 1.27 -10.23 -1.00
N GLU A 155 0.74 -11.45 -0.95
CA GLU A 155 0.56 -12.31 -2.12
C GLU A 155 -0.34 -11.62 -3.17
N PHE A 156 -1.46 -11.06 -2.75
CA PHE A 156 -2.35 -10.30 -3.62
C PHE A 156 -1.68 -9.05 -4.22
N CYS A 157 -0.86 -8.33 -3.44
CA CYS A 157 -0.08 -7.20 -3.96
C CYS A 157 0.91 -7.64 -5.06
N HIS A 158 1.55 -8.80 -4.87
CA HIS A 158 2.42 -9.40 -5.87
C HIS A 158 1.65 -9.74 -7.16
N GLU A 159 0.49 -10.39 -7.06
CA GLU A 159 -0.37 -10.70 -8.21
C GLU A 159 -0.83 -9.46 -8.99
N MET A 160 -1.04 -8.33 -8.30
CA MET A 160 -1.36 -7.05 -8.95
C MET A 160 -0.14 -6.36 -9.57
N GLY A 161 1.05 -6.89 -9.35
CA GLY A 161 2.30 -6.30 -9.82
C GLY A 161 2.66 -5.00 -9.10
N LEU A 162 2.38 -4.87 -7.80
CA LEU A 162 2.86 -3.74 -7.02
C LEU A 162 4.38 -3.78 -6.87
N ASP A 163 4.99 -2.61 -6.83
CA ASP A 163 6.46 -2.48 -6.79
C ASP A 163 7.04 -2.67 -5.39
N TYR A 164 6.27 -2.32 -4.35
CA TYR A 164 6.70 -2.46 -2.95
C TYR A 164 5.54 -2.65 -1.98
N VAL A 165 5.88 -3.22 -0.82
CA VAL A 165 5.03 -3.23 0.37
C VAL A 165 5.75 -2.54 1.52
N SER A 166 5.03 -1.74 2.29
CA SER A 166 5.51 -1.11 3.53
C SER A 166 4.77 -1.72 4.70
N CYS A 167 5.49 -2.05 5.76
CA CYS A 167 4.93 -2.61 6.98
C CYS A 167 5.74 -2.18 8.21
N SER A 168 5.20 -2.44 9.40
CA SER A 168 5.95 -2.20 10.63
C SER A 168 7.23 -3.03 10.68
N PRO A 169 8.31 -2.55 11.36
CA PRO A 169 9.60 -3.25 11.42
C PRO A 169 9.48 -4.70 11.89
N PHE A 170 8.59 -4.97 12.83
CA PHE A 170 8.38 -6.32 13.37
C PHE A 170 7.76 -7.30 12.35
N ARG A 171 7.10 -6.79 11.32
CA ARG A 171 6.49 -7.59 10.27
C ARG A 171 7.36 -7.78 9.03
N ILE A 172 8.49 -7.09 8.93
CA ILE A 172 9.40 -7.19 7.77
C ILE A 172 9.80 -8.64 7.46
N PRO A 173 10.20 -9.50 8.42
CA PRO A 173 10.56 -10.88 8.12
C PRO A 173 9.40 -11.67 7.49
N ILE A 174 8.17 -11.47 8.00
CA ILE A 174 6.96 -12.12 7.51
C ILE A 174 6.63 -11.63 6.10
N ALA A 175 6.64 -10.32 5.88
CA ALA A 175 6.34 -9.72 4.57
C ALA A 175 7.35 -10.16 3.50
N ARG A 176 8.65 -10.19 3.83
CA ARG A 176 9.69 -10.68 2.92
C ARG A 176 9.52 -12.16 2.59
N PHE A 177 9.15 -12.97 3.56
CA PHE A 177 8.89 -14.39 3.34
C PHE A 177 7.68 -14.60 2.43
N ALA A 178 6.57 -13.88 2.69
CA ALA A 178 5.36 -13.94 1.87
C ALA A 178 5.64 -13.50 0.41
N ALA A 179 6.37 -12.39 0.22
CA ALA A 179 6.77 -11.93 -1.11
C ALA A 179 7.65 -12.95 -1.85
N ALA A 180 8.59 -13.58 -1.14
CA ALA A 180 9.41 -14.65 -1.73
C ALA A 180 8.58 -15.88 -2.10
N GLN A 181 7.61 -16.27 -1.28
CA GLN A 181 6.69 -17.36 -1.61
C GLN A 181 5.86 -17.05 -2.85
N ALA A 182 5.29 -15.84 -2.96
CA ALA A 182 4.52 -15.41 -4.12
C ALA A 182 5.38 -15.47 -5.41
N ALA A 183 6.60 -14.94 -5.37
CA ALA A 183 7.52 -14.97 -6.50
C ALA A 183 7.91 -16.40 -6.93
N VAL A 184 8.11 -17.30 -5.98
CA VAL A 184 8.45 -18.70 -6.25
C VAL A 184 7.25 -19.46 -6.83
N GLN A 185 6.04 -19.16 -6.38
CA GLN A 185 4.80 -19.74 -6.92
C GLN A 185 4.56 -19.27 -8.36
N GLU A 186 4.76 -17.99 -8.65
CA GLU A 186 4.68 -17.45 -10.01
C GLU A 186 5.68 -18.14 -10.96
N ALA A 187 6.88 -18.46 -10.48
CA ALA A 187 7.87 -19.24 -11.24
C ALA A 187 7.51 -20.72 -11.42
N GLY A 188 6.31 -21.15 -10.98
CA GLY A 188 5.79 -22.51 -11.19
C GLY A 188 6.20 -23.54 -10.13
N TRP A 189 6.90 -23.12 -9.07
CA TRP A 189 7.20 -24.01 -7.96
C TRP A 189 5.94 -24.25 -7.11
N ARG A 190 5.66 -25.49 -6.78
CA ARG A 190 4.59 -25.86 -5.83
C ARG A 190 5.22 -26.54 -4.62
N PRO A 191 4.85 -26.15 -3.39
CA PRO A 191 5.31 -26.87 -2.20
C PRO A 191 4.85 -28.33 -2.29
N MET A 192 5.76 -29.23 -1.91
CA MET A 192 5.37 -30.63 -1.74
C MET A 192 4.22 -30.71 -0.71
N PRO A 193 3.22 -31.57 -0.92
CA PRO A 193 2.21 -31.78 0.10
C PRO A 193 2.91 -32.15 1.42
N ALA A 194 2.46 -31.54 2.50
CA ALA A 194 2.98 -31.87 3.82
C ALA A 194 2.90 -33.37 4.01
N ALA A 195 4.03 -33.99 4.41
CA ALA A 195 4.00 -35.40 4.79
C ALA A 195 2.90 -35.62 5.85
N PRO A 196 2.13 -36.72 5.76
CA PRO A 196 1.15 -37.03 6.79
C PRO A 196 1.83 -36.94 8.15
N ARG A 197 1.26 -36.16 9.05
CA ARG A 197 1.73 -36.18 10.45
C ARG A 197 1.46 -37.56 10.96
N ASP A 198 2.50 -38.40 11.04
CA ASP A 198 2.41 -39.64 11.79
C ASP A 198 1.99 -39.23 13.20
N GLU A 199 0.80 -39.66 13.60
CA GLU A 199 0.38 -39.59 14.97
C GLU A 199 1.42 -40.39 15.79
N PHE A 200 2.26 -39.68 16.50
CA PHE A 200 3.11 -40.29 17.52
C PHE A 200 2.12 -40.93 18.53
N ARG A 201 1.79 -42.20 18.32
CA ARG A 201 1.17 -43.01 19.33
C ARG A 201 2.14 -43.07 20.51
N ARG A 202 1.79 -42.41 21.58
CA ARG A 202 2.42 -42.66 22.88
C ARG A 202 1.93 -44.05 23.30
N GLU A 203 2.84 -45.01 23.32
CA GLU A 203 2.75 -46.18 24.15
C GLU A 203 3.05 -45.81 25.60
#